data_18b66da5161a655228e916989bdabf80
#
_entry.id   18b66da5161a655228e916989bdabf80
#
_cell.length_a   1.000
_cell.length_b   1.000
_cell.length_c   1.000
_cell.angle_alpha   90.00
_cell.angle_beta   90.00
_cell.angle_gamma   90.00
#
_symmetry.space_group_name_H-M   'P 1'
#
loop_
_entity.id
_entity.type
_entity.pdbx_description
1 polymer ?
#
loop_
_entity_poly.entity_id
_entity_poly.type
_entity_poly.pdbx_seq_one_letter_code
_entity_poly.pdbx_strand_id
1 'polypeptide(L)'
;MLEMSASYTWPMPSEAGTEPTYTLYRRGIELLEDGDFVDATKPLAEAARRAPEKSSVREALGRAYYRAGRFAQAAIEFEAVVETHHVDDYAHFCLGRALSKTGQVDRARHHLALASNLRPDRRDYRYYRRLLDA
;
A
#
# COMPACT_ATOMS: atom_id res chain seq x y z
N MET A 1 -24.28 -14.37 -35.32
CA MET A 1 -24.02 -14.27 -34.98
C MET A 1 -23.72 -13.96 -34.35
N LEU A 2 -23.81 -13.87 -34.47
CA LEU A 2 -23.42 -13.59 -33.88
C LEU A 2 -22.89 -13.62 -33.13
N GLU A 3 -22.79 -13.95 -33.04
CA GLU A 3 -22.27 -14.04 -32.42
C GLU A 3 -21.59 -13.61 -31.88
N MET A 4 -21.51 -13.27 -32.27
CA MET A 4 -20.79 -12.72 -31.82
C MET A 4 -20.59 -12.50 -30.89
N SER A 5 -20.96 -12.46 -30.59
CA SER A 5 -20.81 -12.28 -29.70
C SER A 5 -20.25 -12.84 -29.00
N ALA A 6 -20.20 -13.54 -29.12
CA ALA A 6 -19.72 -14.18 -28.40
C ALA A 6 -18.55 -14.00 -28.16
N SER A 7 -18.36 -13.83 -28.62
CA SER A 7 -17.43 -13.64 -28.34
C SER A 7 -16.89 -12.94 -27.63
N TYR A 8 -17.21 -12.53 -27.59
CA TYR A 8 -16.79 -11.84 -26.90
C TYR A 8 -16.49 -12.37 -25.87
N THR A 9 -16.57 -13.35 -25.99
CA THR A 9 -16.41 -13.88 -25.00
C THR A 9 -15.42 -13.43 -24.33
N TRP A 10 -15.61 -12.97 -23.90
CA TRP A 10 -14.80 -12.17 -23.18
C TRP A 10 -15.14 -12.33 -21.76
N PRO A 11 -14.30 -12.38 -20.89
CA PRO A 11 -12.88 -12.38 -21.11
C PRO A 11 -12.43 -13.64 -21.75
N MET A 12 -11.26 -13.59 -22.31
CA MET A 12 -10.71 -14.73 -22.97
C MET A 12 -10.41 -15.81 -21.94
N PRO A 13 -10.64 -17.05 -22.31
CA PRO A 13 -10.39 -18.15 -21.36
C PRO A 13 -8.96 -18.21 -20.89
N SER A 14 -8.01 -17.91 -21.76
CA SER A 14 -6.62 -17.94 -21.38
C SER A 14 -6.30 -16.95 -20.29
N GLU A 15 -7.24 -16.06 -20.01
CA GLU A 15 -7.06 -15.08 -18.97
C GLU A 15 -7.83 -15.42 -17.73
N ALA A 16 -8.23 -16.63 -17.61
CA ALA A 16 -8.82 -17.07 -16.37
C ALA A 16 -7.83 -16.78 -15.27
N GLY A 17 -8.27 -16.14 -14.25
CA GLY A 17 -7.41 -15.72 -13.18
C GLY A 17 -6.75 -14.37 -13.41
N THR A 18 -6.90 -13.79 -14.62
CA THR A 18 -6.37 -12.47 -14.87
C THR A 18 -7.49 -11.47 -14.72
N GLU A 19 -7.93 -11.28 -13.52
CA GLU A 19 -8.95 -10.29 -13.22
C GLU A 19 -8.43 -8.90 -13.55
N PRO A 20 -9.33 -7.96 -13.88
CA PRO A 20 -8.91 -6.57 -14.05
C PRO A 20 -8.21 -6.05 -12.81
N THR A 21 -7.25 -5.18 -13.01
CA THR A 21 -6.49 -4.62 -11.89
C THR A 21 -7.41 -3.97 -10.86
N TYR A 22 -8.43 -3.27 -11.32
CA TYR A 22 -9.37 -2.63 -10.41
C TYR A 22 -10.11 -3.64 -9.54
N THR A 23 -10.47 -4.79 -10.10
CA THR A 23 -11.15 -5.84 -9.34
C THR A 23 -10.23 -6.41 -8.27
N LEU A 24 -8.96 -6.62 -8.60
CA LEU A 24 -7.98 -7.07 -7.63
C LEU A 24 -7.80 -6.06 -6.51
N TYR A 25 -7.73 -4.79 -6.86
CA TYR A 25 -7.60 -3.73 -5.88
C TYR A 25 -8.82 -3.70 -4.94
N ARG A 26 -10.02 -3.74 -5.52
CA ARG A 26 -11.25 -3.74 -4.72
C ARG A 26 -11.30 -4.91 -3.77
N ARG A 27 -10.96 -6.09 -4.25
CA ARG A 27 -10.95 -7.27 -3.39
C ARG A 27 -9.94 -7.14 -2.26
N GLY A 28 -8.77 -6.58 -2.56
CA GLY A 28 -7.77 -6.35 -1.54
C GLY A 28 -8.24 -5.37 -0.47
N ILE A 29 -8.91 -4.29 -0.89
CA ILE A 29 -9.44 -3.31 0.06
C ILE A 29 -10.51 -3.95 0.95
N GLU A 30 -11.38 -4.77 0.37
CA GLU A 30 -12.41 -5.44 1.14
C GLU A 30 -11.80 -6.36 2.20
N LEU A 31 -10.76 -7.09 1.81
CA LEU A 31 -10.06 -7.97 2.75
C LEU A 31 -9.39 -7.17 3.87
N LEU A 32 -8.81 -6.01 3.53
CA LEU A 32 -8.26 -5.12 4.54
C LEU A 32 -9.33 -4.66 5.53
N GLU A 33 -10.48 -4.27 5.02
CA GLU A 33 -11.57 -3.80 5.87
C GLU A 33 -12.10 -4.90 6.78
N ASP A 34 -12.06 -6.13 6.28
CA ASP A 34 -12.51 -7.28 7.05
C ASP A 34 -11.47 -7.77 8.07
N GLY A 35 -10.26 -7.22 8.02
CA GLY A 35 -9.19 -7.64 8.91
C GLY A 35 -8.41 -8.84 8.41
N ASP A 36 -8.65 -9.26 7.17
CA ASP A 36 -7.95 -10.41 6.57
C ASP A 36 -6.68 -9.93 5.89
N PHE A 37 -5.72 -9.47 6.69
CA PHE A 37 -4.57 -8.74 6.18
C PHE A 37 -3.65 -9.60 5.33
N VAL A 38 -3.40 -10.84 5.75
CA VAL A 38 -2.53 -11.73 4.97
C VAL A 38 -3.17 -12.02 3.61
N ASP A 39 -4.47 -12.32 3.61
CA ASP A 39 -5.17 -12.60 2.36
C ASP A 39 -5.23 -11.38 1.46
N ALA A 40 -5.29 -10.19 2.05
CA ALA A 40 -5.33 -8.94 1.27
C ALA A 40 -4.04 -8.73 0.49
N THR A 41 -2.90 -9.23 0.98
CA THR A 41 -1.63 -9.03 0.28
C THR A 41 -1.62 -9.68 -1.10
N LYS A 42 -2.37 -10.75 -1.29
CA LYS A 42 -2.32 -11.49 -2.55
C LYS A 42 -2.90 -10.70 -3.73
N PRO A 43 -4.16 -10.28 -3.68
CA PRO A 43 -4.69 -9.49 -4.80
C PRO A 43 -4.02 -8.12 -4.93
N LEU A 44 -3.60 -7.52 -3.81
CA LEU A 44 -2.94 -6.22 -3.88
C LEU A 44 -1.54 -6.33 -4.47
N ALA A 45 -0.80 -7.39 -4.17
CA ALA A 45 0.52 -7.58 -4.79
C ALA A 45 0.40 -7.78 -6.29
N GLU A 46 -0.61 -8.54 -6.74
CA GLU A 46 -0.82 -8.73 -8.16
C GLU A 46 -1.23 -7.41 -8.83
N ALA A 47 -2.10 -6.64 -8.20
CA ALA A 47 -2.49 -5.34 -8.73
C ALA A 47 -1.29 -4.39 -8.85
N ALA A 48 -0.41 -4.39 -7.84
CA ALA A 48 0.79 -3.56 -7.87
C ALA A 48 1.76 -4.01 -8.95
N ARG A 49 1.84 -5.31 -9.20
CA ARG A 49 2.71 -5.83 -10.25
C ARG A 49 2.23 -5.38 -11.62
N ARG A 50 0.92 -5.33 -11.82
CA ARG A 50 0.32 -4.91 -13.10
C ARG A 50 0.34 -3.41 -13.31
N ALA A 51 0.20 -2.65 -12.22
CA ALA A 51 0.12 -1.19 -12.30
C ALA A 51 1.05 -0.58 -11.25
N PRO A 52 2.37 -0.75 -11.44
CA PRO A 52 3.33 -0.31 -10.42
C PRO A 52 3.34 1.20 -10.22
N GLU A 53 2.81 1.96 -11.16
CA GLU A 53 2.75 3.42 -11.05
C GLU A 53 1.57 3.90 -10.21
N LYS A 54 0.65 3.02 -9.84
CA LYS A 54 -0.54 3.45 -9.09
C LYS A 54 -0.23 3.48 -7.60
N SER A 55 -0.06 4.69 -7.09
CA SER A 55 0.29 4.87 -5.68
C SER A 55 -0.80 4.37 -4.73
N SER A 56 -2.07 4.47 -5.13
CA SER A 56 -3.15 3.97 -4.28
C SER A 56 -3.05 2.47 -4.05
N VAL A 57 -2.63 1.72 -5.07
CA VAL A 57 -2.45 0.28 -4.94
C VAL A 57 -1.26 -0.03 -4.06
N ARG A 58 -0.14 0.65 -4.26
CA ARG A 58 1.04 0.44 -3.44
C ARG A 58 0.78 0.79 -1.98
N GLU A 59 0.04 1.86 -1.75
CA GLU A 59 -0.30 2.27 -0.39
C GLU A 59 -1.17 1.20 0.28
N ALA A 60 -2.16 0.69 -0.43
CA ALA A 60 -3.01 -0.37 0.11
C ALA A 60 -2.21 -1.63 0.40
N LEU A 61 -1.30 -1.99 -0.50
CA LEU A 61 -0.43 -3.15 -0.31
C LEU A 61 0.48 -2.95 0.90
N GLY A 62 1.05 -1.75 1.04
CA GLY A 62 1.88 -1.42 2.19
C GLY A 62 1.11 -1.56 3.49
N ARG A 63 -0.13 -1.08 3.51
CA ARG A 63 -0.99 -1.23 4.70
C ARG A 63 -1.25 -2.69 5.02
N ALA A 64 -1.52 -3.50 4.00
CA ALA A 64 -1.76 -4.92 4.20
C ALA A 64 -0.52 -5.62 4.75
N TYR A 65 0.65 -5.34 4.18
CA TYR A 65 1.90 -5.89 4.70
C TYR A 65 2.12 -5.47 6.15
N TYR A 66 1.93 -4.18 6.45
CA TYR A 66 2.15 -3.70 7.81
C TYR A 66 1.24 -4.42 8.80
N ARG A 67 -0.04 -4.51 8.48
CA ARG A 67 -1.01 -5.15 9.37
C ARG A 67 -0.77 -6.66 9.46
N ALA A 68 -0.15 -7.25 8.44
CA ALA A 68 0.23 -8.67 8.47
C ALA A 68 1.57 -8.91 9.17
N GLY A 69 2.21 -7.86 9.66
CA GLY A 69 3.49 -7.98 10.36
C GLY A 69 4.70 -8.06 9.45
N ARG A 70 4.51 -7.80 8.16
CA ARG A 70 5.60 -7.85 7.17
C ARG A 70 6.15 -6.44 6.95
N PHE A 71 6.85 -5.95 7.96
CA PHE A 71 7.21 -4.53 8.02
C PHE A 71 8.23 -4.13 6.95
N ALA A 72 9.20 -4.99 6.64
CA ALA A 72 10.17 -4.67 5.61
C ALA A 72 9.52 -4.54 4.24
N GLN A 73 8.57 -5.42 3.93
CA GLN A 73 7.83 -5.35 2.68
C GLN A 73 6.94 -4.11 2.62
N ALA A 74 6.33 -3.76 3.76
CA ALA A 74 5.54 -2.55 3.85
C ALA A 74 6.39 -1.32 3.55
N ALA A 75 7.59 -1.26 4.12
CA ALA A 75 8.49 -0.13 3.89
C ALA A 75 8.83 0.03 2.42
N ILE A 76 9.03 -1.07 1.70
CA ILE A 76 9.33 -1.01 0.27
C ILE A 76 8.18 -0.34 -0.50
N GLU A 77 6.93 -0.71 -0.18
CA GLU A 77 5.80 -0.14 -0.89
C GLU A 77 5.62 1.34 -0.58
N PHE A 78 5.75 1.73 0.69
CA PHE A 78 5.62 3.14 1.05
C PHE A 78 6.80 3.97 0.52
N GLU A 79 7.99 3.38 0.46
CA GLU A 79 9.13 4.06 -0.14
C GLU A 79 8.83 4.41 -1.60
N ALA A 80 8.25 3.48 -2.34
CA ALA A 80 7.90 3.72 -3.73
C ALA A 80 6.89 4.87 -3.86
N VAL A 81 5.96 4.98 -2.91
CA VAL A 81 4.99 6.08 -2.94
C VAL A 81 5.68 7.42 -2.70
N VAL A 82 6.53 7.51 -1.67
CA VAL A 82 7.15 8.81 -1.35
C VAL A 82 8.16 9.24 -2.41
N GLU A 83 8.72 8.31 -3.18
CA GLU A 83 9.63 8.67 -4.27
C GLU A 83 8.95 9.45 -5.37
N THR A 84 7.67 9.21 -5.60
CA THR A 84 6.91 9.90 -6.64
C THR A 84 5.94 10.94 -6.08
N HIS A 85 5.61 10.84 -4.80
CA HIS A 85 4.66 11.75 -4.14
C HIS A 85 5.31 12.26 -2.86
N HIS A 86 6.26 13.18 -3.03
CA HIS A 86 7.13 13.64 -1.93
C HIS A 86 6.39 14.32 -0.79
N VAL A 87 5.19 14.85 -1.06
CA VAL A 87 4.42 15.56 -0.05
C VAL A 87 3.21 14.76 0.45
N ASP A 88 3.22 13.46 0.21
CA ASP A 88 2.18 12.59 0.73
C ASP A 88 2.49 12.31 2.20
N ASP A 89 1.84 13.06 3.08
CA ASP A 89 2.10 12.98 4.52
C ASP A 89 1.80 11.60 5.08
N TYR A 90 0.72 10.98 4.62
CA TYR A 90 0.35 9.66 5.13
C TYR A 90 1.37 8.60 4.74
N ALA A 91 1.89 8.68 3.50
CA ALA A 91 2.90 7.72 3.05
C ALA A 91 4.19 7.87 3.86
N HIS A 92 4.61 9.12 4.15
CA HIS A 92 5.77 9.32 5.02
C HIS A 92 5.53 8.76 6.41
N PHE A 93 4.34 8.97 6.95
CA PHE A 93 3.99 8.46 8.26
C PHE A 93 4.05 6.92 8.29
N CYS A 94 3.44 6.28 7.30
CA CYS A 94 3.43 4.82 7.23
C CYS A 94 4.83 4.25 7.02
N LEU A 95 5.62 4.91 6.16
CA LEU A 95 7.00 4.50 5.94
C LEU A 95 7.80 4.60 7.24
N GLY A 96 7.66 5.71 7.95
CA GLY A 96 8.35 5.89 9.21
C GLY A 96 8.00 4.81 10.22
N ARG A 97 6.72 4.47 10.31
CA ARG A 97 6.31 3.42 11.23
C ARG A 97 6.87 2.06 10.85
N ALA A 98 6.86 1.75 9.55
CA ALA A 98 7.40 0.46 9.08
C ALA A 98 8.90 0.38 9.32
N LEU A 99 9.62 1.46 9.04
CA LEU A 99 11.06 1.51 9.29
C LEU A 99 11.38 1.37 10.77
N SER A 100 10.57 1.94 11.64
CA SER A 100 10.74 1.80 13.07
C SER A 100 10.64 0.34 13.49
N LYS A 101 9.69 -0.39 12.90
CA LYS A 101 9.51 -1.80 13.22
C LYS A 101 10.67 -2.67 12.75
N THR A 102 11.41 -2.22 11.74
CA THR A 102 12.56 -2.97 11.24
C THR A 102 13.88 -2.50 11.88
N GLY A 103 13.81 -1.58 12.82
CA GLY A 103 14.99 -1.11 13.53
C GLY A 103 15.78 -0.02 12.82
N GLN A 104 15.28 0.51 11.71
CA GLN A 104 15.93 1.60 10.98
C GLN A 104 15.50 2.93 11.59
N VAL A 105 15.97 3.20 12.79
CA VAL A 105 15.45 4.30 13.62
C VAL A 105 15.73 5.66 13.00
N ASP A 106 16.93 5.87 12.45
CA ASP A 106 17.26 7.19 11.89
C ASP A 106 16.39 7.52 10.69
N ARG A 107 16.19 6.55 9.79
CA ARG A 107 15.30 6.74 8.64
C ARG A 107 13.87 6.93 9.09
N ALA A 108 13.44 6.16 10.08
CA ALA A 108 12.09 6.27 10.61
C ALA A 108 11.86 7.67 11.18
N ARG A 109 12.82 8.17 11.94
CA ARG A 109 12.73 9.51 12.53
C ARG A 109 12.61 10.58 11.47
N HIS A 110 13.37 10.44 10.39
CA HIS A 110 13.33 11.37 9.27
C HIS A 110 11.93 11.43 8.65
N HIS A 111 11.35 10.29 8.35
CA HIS A 111 10.04 10.25 7.68
C HIS A 111 8.91 10.67 8.60
N LEU A 112 8.99 10.33 9.89
CA LEU A 112 7.99 10.79 10.84
C LEU A 112 8.05 12.30 11.04
N ALA A 113 9.26 12.87 10.99
CA ALA A 113 9.41 14.32 11.05
C ALA A 113 8.80 14.98 9.82
N LEU A 114 9.03 14.41 8.63
CA LEU A 114 8.42 14.93 7.42
C LEU A 114 6.89 14.91 7.49
N ALA A 115 6.32 13.80 7.92
CA ALA A 115 4.87 13.69 8.05
C ALA A 115 4.33 14.74 9.01
N SER A 116 4.97 14.89 10.17
CA SER A 116 4.54 15.87 11.16
C SER A 116 4.67 17.30 10.65
N ASN A 117 5.72 17.59 9.89
CA ASN A 117 5.91 18.92 9.33
C ASN A 117 4.90 19.24 8.23
N LEU A 118 4.54 18.22 7.44
CA LEU A 118 3.53 18.39 6.40
C LEU A 118 2.13 18.57 6.98
N ARG A 119 1.85 17.90 8.08
CA ARG A 119 0.54 17.98 8.74
C ARG A 119 0.74 18.18 10.25
N PRO A 120 1.10 19.41 10.66
CA PRO A 120 1.35 19.66 12.08
C PRO A 120 0.08 19.55 12.94
N ASP A 121 -1.08 19.54 12.32
CA ASP A 121 -2.36 19.36 13.02
C ASP A 121 -2.60 17.89 13.40
N ARG A 122 -1.91 16.93 12.80
CA ARG A 122 -2.12 15.52 13.10
C ARG A 122 -1.41 15.14 14.39
N ARG A 123 -2.21 14.81 15.39
CA ARG A 123 -1.68 14.47 16.71
C ARG A 123 -0.99 13.11 16.70
N ASP A 124 -1.48 12.17 15.92
CA ASP A 124 -0.86 10.86 15.80
C ASP A 124 0.54 10.95 15.20
N TYR A 125 0.73 11.82 14.19
CA TYR A 125 2.04 12.01 13.58
C TYR A 125 3.04 12.54 14.62
N ARG A 126 2.61 13.53 15.41
CA ARG A 126 3.47 14.09 16.45
C ARG A 126 3.80 13.06 17.53
N TYR A 127 2.82 12.24 17.87
CA TYR A 127 3.00 11.20 18.89
C TYR A 127 4.09 10.21 18.48
N TYR A 128 3.99 9.64 17.28
CA TYR A 128 4.96 8.66 16.83
C TYR A 128 6.33 9.27 16.60
N ARG A 129 6.38 10.52 16.16
CA ARG A 129 7.66 11.22 16.04
C ARG A 129 8.35 11.32 17.40
N ARG A 130 7.62 11.70 18.42
CA ARG A 130 8.18 11.86 19.75
C ARG A 130 8.66 10.55 20.35
N LEU A 131 8.01 9.44 20.03
CA LEU A 131 8.41 8.14 20.54
C LEU A 131 9.86 7.80 20.15
N LEU A 132 10.29 8.22 18.98
CA LEU A 132 11.63 7.94 18.51
C LEU A 132 12.64 8.99 18.93
N ASP A 133 12.17 10.15 19.36
CA ASP A 133 13.06 11.21 19.85
C ASP A 133 13.39 11.09 21.33
N ALA A 134 12.70 10.19 22.00
CA ALA A 134 12.88 10.01 23.44
C ALA A 134 14.20 9.33 23.79
#